data_23b74d0a54d49ac44da1490d41620fdf
#
_entry.id   23b74d0a54d49ac44da1490d41620fdf
#
_cell.length_a   1.000
_cell.length_b   1.000
_cell.length_c   1.000
_cell.angle_alpha   90.00
_cell.angle_beta   90.00
_cell.angle_gamma   90.00
#
_symmetry.space_group_name_H-M   'P 1'
#
loop_
_entity.id
_entity.type
_entity.pdbx_description
1 polymer ?
#
loop_
_entity_poly.entity_id
_entity_poly.type
_entity_poly.pdbx_seq_one_letter_code
_entity_poly.pdbx_strand_id
1 'polypeptide(L)'
;MKKIILFILCSTLITGVSTSCRPKTNSETSSDTEKVINKADAPDAKFVKLAEETNKTTPMPMPGGIRLDKAEAMSKREYKYSYTFTQAPTVSVEEFTRNVKPMLSYALQNTTGKDIDMFKDNKVIVYYAYHTMDGKLFAEVKLMPEDYIK
;
A
#
# COMPACT_ATOMS: atom_id res chain seq x y z
N MET A 1 -4.09 25.18 -26.19
CA MET A 1 -4.94 26.39 -26.11
C MET A 1 -5.90 26.25 -24.95
N LYS A 2 -5.80 27.23 -24.01
CA LYS A 2 -6.85 27.77 -23.13
C LYS A 2 -7.39 26.81 -22.07
N LYS A 3 -7.33 27.11 -20.84
CA LYS A 3 -7.41 28.20 -19.84
C LYS A 3 -8.23 27.63 -18.69
N ILE A 4 -7.68 27.56 -17.51
CA ILE A 4 -7.83 28.48 -16.37
C ILE A 4 -9.28 28.69 -15.93
N ILE A 5 -9.50 28.53 -14.64
CA ILE A 5 -10.28 29.38 -13.70
C ILE A 5 -10.32 28.61 -12.38
N LEU A 6 -9.62 28.93 -11.34
CA LEU A 6 -9.53 30.09 -10.44
C LEU A 6 -10.80 30.36 -9.63
N PHE A 7 -10.58 30.63 -8.38
CA PHE A 7 -11.41 31.23 -7.32
C PHE A 7 -12.11 30.24 -6.38
N ILE A 8 -12.18 30.39 -5.08
CA ILE A 8 -12.05 31.59 -4.21
C ILE A 8 -11.72 31.17 -2.78
N LEU A 9 -10.90 31.97 -2.16
CA LEU A 9 -10.73 32.17 -0.71
C LEU A 9 -12.05 32.19 0.05
N CYS A 10 -12.08 31.60 1.22
CA CYS A 10 -12.81 32.16 2.33
C CYS A 10 -12.10 31.89 3.66
N SER A 11 -11.48 32.93 4.15
CA SER A 11 -10.93 33.05 5.51
C SER A 11 -12.07 33.18 6.49
N THR A 12 -12.07 32.44 7.59
CA THR A 12 -12.61 32.93 8.86
C THR A 12 -11.80 32.38 10.02
N LEU A 13 -11.09 33.29 10.64
CA LEU A 13 -10.55 33.18 12.01
C LEU A 13 -11.69 33.02 13.00
N ILE A 14 -11.58 32.05 13.90
CA ILE A 14 -12.20 32.16 15.23
C ILE A 14 -11.17 31.66 16.24
N THR A 15 -10.70 32.61 17.00
CA THR A 15 -9.97 32.47 18.27
C THR A 15 -10.92 32.02 19.37
N GLY A 16 -10.53 31.05 20.17
CA GLY A 16 -11.25 30.64 21.37
C GLY A 16 -10.34 29.89 22.32
N VAL A 17 -9.91 30.58 23.36
CA VAL A 17 -9.04 30.17 24.47
C VAL A 17 -9.85 29.40 25.53
N SER A 18 -9.13 28.61 26.34
CA SER A 18 -9.40 28.12 27.72
C SER A 18 -9.81 26.65 27.82
N THR A 19 -9.19 25.91 28.54
CA THR A 19 -8.74 25.73 29.92
C THR A 19 -8.97 24.27 30.33
N SER A 20 -7.88 23.64 30.70
CA SER A 20 -7.71 22.65 31.77
C SER A 20 -8.97 21.97 32.35
N CYS A 21 -8.97 20.66 32.32
CA CYS A 21 -9.11 19.81 33.52
C CYS A 21 -8.91 18.33 33.16
N ARG A 22 -7.97 17.74 33.88
CA ARG A 22 -7.78 16.28 33.96
C ARG A 22 -8.73 15.74 35.02
N PRO A 23 -9.38 14.59 34.82
CA PRO A 23 -9.17 13.53 35.78
C PRO A 23 -8.79 12.20 35.14
N LYS A 24 -7.95 11.47 35.86
CA LYS A 24 -7.65 10.06 35.69
C LYS A 24 -8.90 9.23 35.93
N THR A 25 -9.17 8.23 35.15
CA THR A 25 -9.67 6.92 35.61
C THR A 25 -9.43 5.84 34.57
N ASN A 26 -9.05 4.68 35.05
CA ASN A 26 -8.56 3.46 34.46
C ASN A 26 -9.51 2.72 33.51
N SER A 27 -8.84 1.84 32.73
CA SER A 27 -9.33 0.56 32.17
C SER A 27 -10.22 0.66 30.93
N GLU A 28 -9.74 0.21 29.74
CA GLU A 28 -9.70 -1.21 29.41
C GLU A 28 -8.90 -1.45 28.13
N THR A 29 -8.21 -2.53 28.16
CA THR A 29 -7.40 -3.27 27.23
C THR A 29 -7.97 -3.30 25.82
N SER A 30 -7.32 -2.58 24.89
CA SER A 30 -7.25 -2.96 23.49
C SER A 30 -5.80 -3.36 23.23
N SER A 31 -5.57 -4.62 22.93
CA SER A 31 -4.27 -5.16 22.58
C SER A 31 -3.91 -4.71 21.17
N ASP A 32 -3.49 -3.45 21.01
CA ASP A 32 -2.66 -3.05 19.91
C ASP A 32 -1.27 -3.63 20.17
N THR A 33 -0.99 -4.75 19.51
CA THR A 33 0.36 -5.25 19.41
C THR A 33 1.12 -4.26 18.53
N GLU A 34 1.63 -3.18 19.13
CA GLU A 34 2.68 -2.39 18.54
C GLU A 34 3.84 -3.34 18.26
N LYS A 35 3.96 -3.74 17.00
CA LYS A 35 5.15 -4.42 16.49
C LYS A 35 6.30 -3.45 16.72
N VAL A 36 7.11 -3.71 17.75
CA VAL A 36 8.37 -2.99 18.00
C VAL A 36 9.21 -3.13 16.74
N ILE A 37 9.18 -2.12 15.88
CA ILE A 37 10.02 -2.05 14.69
C ILE A 37 11.43 -1.78 15.20
N ASN A 38 12.25 -2.81 15.22
CA ASN A 38 13.68 -2.65 15.47
C ASN A 38 14.20 -1.67 14.42
N LYS A 39 14.96 -0.66 14.84
CA LYS A 39 15.54 0.38 13.98
C LYS A 39 16.38 -0.19 12.80
N ALA A 40 16.79 -1.46 12.90
CA ALA A 40 17.48 -2.20 11.85
C ALA A 40 16.58 -2.61 10.68
N ASP A 41 15.25 -2.70 10.89
CA ASP A 41 14.25 -3.13 9.91
C ASP A 41 13.38 -1.97 9.39
N ALA A 42 13.70 -0.74 9.76
CA ALA A 42 12.96 0.42 9.29
C ALA A 42 12.95 0.48 7.75
N PRO A 43 11.83 0.88 7.12
CA PRO A 43 11.74 1.02 5.68
C PRO A 43 12.81 1.94 5.11
N ASP A 44 13.39 1.57 3.97
CA ASP A 44 14.34 2.43 3.26
C ASP A 44 13.59 3.66 2.71
N ALA A 45 14.17 4.85 2.92
CA ALA A 45 13.54 6.12 2.53
C ALA A 45 13.16 6.18 1.03
N LYS A 46 13.90 5.50 0.15
CA LYS A 46 13.58 5.44 -1.29
C LYS A 46 12.28 4.68 -1.55
N PHE A 47 12.00 3.60 -0.78
CA PHE A 47 10.75 2.84 -0.91
C PHE A 47 9.57 3.57 -0.25
N VAL A 48 9.82 4.29 0.85
CA VAL A 48 8.81 5.17 1.44
C VAL A 48 8.38 6.23 0.43
N LYS A 49 9.35 6.90 -0.22
CA LYS A 49 9.06 7.89 -1.25
C LYS A 49 8.32 7.31 -2.44
N LEU A 50 8.69 6.10 -2.89
CA LEU A 50 7.98 5.41 -3.97
C LEU A 50 6.52 5.11 -3.58
N ALA A 51 6.29 4.66 -2.35
CA ALA A 51 4.94 4.42 -1.83
C ALA A 51 4.12 5.72 -1.79
N GLU A 52 4.70 6.81 -1.29
CA GLU A 52 4.06 8.12 -1.26
C GLU A 52 3.70 8.63 -2.68
N GLU A 53 4.60 8.46 -3.65
CA GLU A 53 4.34 8.85 -5.04
C GLU A 53 3.24 8.00 -5.66
N THR A 54 3.25 6.68 -5.46
CA THR A 54 2.18 5.78 -5.90
C THR A 54 0.84 6.17 -5.28
N ASN A 55 0.83 6.45 -3.99
CA ASN A 55 -0.39 6.79 -3.25
C ASN A 55 -1.02 8.13 -3.65
N LYS A 56 -0.31 9.01 -4.35
CA LYS A 56 -0.90 10.23 -4.93
C LYS A 56 -1.92 9.94 -6.02
N THR A 57 -1.82 8.79 -6.66
CA THR A 57 -2.72 8.37 -7.75
C THR A 57 -3.72 7.31 -7.35
N THR A 58 -3.65 6.83 -6.10
CA THR A 58 -4.63 5.87 -5.58
C THR A 58 -5.86 6.59 -4.99
N PRO A 59 -7.04 5.96 -5.00
CA PRO A 59 -7.32 4.63 -5.57
C PRO A 59 -7.33 4.64 -7.10
N MET A 60 -6.66 3.67 -7.72
CA MET A 60 -6.49 3.59 -9.17
C MET A 60 -7.11 2.31 -9.74
N PRO A 61 -8.09 2.42 -10.66
CA PRO A 61 -8.65 1.25 -11.36
C PRO A 61 -7.56 0.53 -12.16
N MET A 62 -7.54 -0.79 -12.09
CA MET A 62 -6.62 -1.65 -12.82
C MET A 62 -7.40 -2.64 -13.69
N PRO A 63 -6.79 -3.16 -14.76
CA PRO A 63 -7.38 -4.25 -15.53
C PRO A 63 -7.69 -5.47 -14.65
N GLY A 64 -8.70 -6.26 -15.04
CA GLY A 64 -9.06 -7.47 -14.31
C GLY A 64 -10.03 -7.27 -13.15
N GLY A 65 -10.69 -6.12 -13.08
CA GLY A 65 -11.72 -5.88 -12.06
C GLY A 65 -11.15 -5.70 -10.65
N ILE A 66 -9.97 -5.13 -10.56
CA ILE A 66 -9.31 -4.76 -9.30
C ILE A 66 -9.01 -3.26 -9.27
N ARG A 67 -8.77 -2.74 -8.10
CA ARG A 67 -8.37 -1.36 -7.85
C ARG A 67 -7.15 -1.37 -6.93
N LEU A 68 -6.10 -0.64 -7.30
CA LEU A 68 -4.98 -0.39 -6.39
C LEU A 68 -5.41 0.69 -5.39
N ASP A 69 -5.42 0.35 -4.12
CA ASP A 69 -5.83 1.27 -3.05
C ASP A 69 -4.64 1.89 -2.34
N LYS A 70 -3.55 1.14 -2.19
CA LYS A 70 -2.39 1.61 -1.40
C LYS A 70 -1.11 0.90 -1.78
N ALA A 71 0.01 1.60 -1.62
CA ALA A 71 1.35 1.05 -1.61
C ALA A 71 2.05 1.39 -0.28
N GLU A 72 2.86 0.47 0.24
CA GLU A 72 3.55 0.62 1.54
C GLU A 72 4.95 0.02 1.50
N ALA A 73 5.93 0.76 2.02
CA ALA A 73 7.23 0.22 2.38
C ALA A 73 7.11 -0.41 3.77
N MET A 74 7.21 -1.74 3.86
CA MET A 74 6.97 -2.49 5.09
C MET A 74 8.22 -2.58 5.97
N SER A 75 9.37 -2.79 5.33
CA SER A 75 10.68 -2.88 5.97
C SER A 75 11.76 -2.46 4.99
N LYS A 76 13.03 -2.65 5.37
CA LYS A 76 14.19 -2.29 4.54
C LYS A 76 14.14 -2.87 3.12
N ARG A 77 13.56 -4.07 2.96
CA ARG A 77 13.47 -4.79 1.68
C ARG A 77 12.11 -5.44 1.45
N GLU A 78 11.06 -4.90 2.04
CA GLU A 78 9.71 -5.40 1.84
C GLU A 78 8.79 -4.27 1.40
N TYR A 79 8.03 -4.54 0.35
CA TYR A 79 7.11 -3.58 -0.24
C TYR A 79 5.77 -4.25 -0.51
N LYS A 80 4.66 -3.56 -0.22
CA LYS A 80 3.33 -4.12 -0.35
C LYS A 80 2.43 -3.23 -1.17
N TYR A 81 1.72 -3.85 -2.11
CA TYR A 81 0.59 -3.28 -2.81
C TYR A 81 -0.70 -3.88 -2.27
N SER A 82 -1.69 -3.03 -1.98
CA SER A 82 -3.02 -3.43 -1.54
C SER A 82 -4.05 -3.14 -2.62
N TYR A 83 -4.76 -4.17 -3.03
CA TYR A 83 -5.80 -4.12 -4.06
C TYR A 83 -7.15 -4.48 -3.47
N THR A 84 -8.22 -3.93 -4.05
CA THR A 84 -9.59 -4.37 -3.76
C THR A 84 -10.25 -4.84 -5.05
N PHE A 85 -10.91 -5.98 -5.02
CA PHE A 85 -11.77 -6.43 -6.11
C PHE A 85 -12.96 -5.48 -6.26
N THR A 86 -13.31 -5.13 -7.51
CA THR A 86 -14.49 -4.30 -7.82
C THR A 86 -15.76 -5.14 -7.94
N GLN A 87 -15.61 -6.47 -7.95
CA GLN A 87 -16.68 -7.47 -7.94
C GLN A 87 -16.24 -8.65 -7.08
N ALA A 88 -17.20 -9.44 -6.62
CA ALA A 88 -16.87 -10.64 -5.84
C ALA A 88 -16.04 -11.62 -6.69
N PRO A 89 -14.90 -12.12 -6.17
CA PRO A 89 -14.11 -13.13 -6.87
C PRO A 89 -14.94 -14.42 -7.05
N THR A 90 -14.84 -15.04 -8.22
CA THR A 90 -15.58 -16.26 -8.58
C THR A 90 -14.73 -17.53 -8.48
N VAL A 91 -13.46 -17.38 -8.11
CA VAL A 91 -12.49 -18.48 -7.97
C VAL A 91 -12.06 -18.65 -6.52
N SER A 92 -11.51 -19.81 -6.18
CA SER A 92 -10.95 -20.02 -4.82
C SER A 92 -9.64 -19.26 -4.65
N VAL A 93 -9.23 -19.05 -3.38
CA VAL A 93 -7.96 -18.39 -3.03
C VAL A 93 -6.77 -19.16 -3.63
N GLU A 94 -6.82 -20.49 -3.58
CA GLU A 94 -5.77 -21.37 -4.10
C GLU A 94 -5.63 -21.25 -5.61
N GLU A 95 -6.76 -21.29 -6.33
CA GLU A 95 -6.79 -21.13 -7.78
C GLU A 95 -6.32 -19.74 -8.19
N PHE A 96 -6.79 -18.70 -7.52
CA PHE A 96 -6.35 -17.33 -7.76
C PHE A 96 -4.84 -17.20 -7.57
N THR A 97 -4.31 -17.63 -6.43
CA THR A 97 -2.88 -17.53 -6.10
C THR A 97 -2.01 -18.30 -7.09
N ARG A 98 -2.44 -19.51 -7.47
CA ARG A 98 -1.73 -20.34 -8.47
C ARG A 98 -1.62 -19.66 -9.83
N ASN A 99 -2.67 -18.94 -10.24
CA ASN A 99 -2.69 -18.26 -11.53
C ASN A 99 -2.00 -16.89 -11.48
N VAL A 100 -2.17 -16.13 -10.41
CA VAL A 100 -1.67 -14.77 -10.32
C VAL A 100 -0.17 -14.70 -10.03
N LYS A 101 0.37 -15.59 -9.20
CA LYS A 101 1.81 -15.57 -8.85
C LYS A 101 2.73 -15.63 -10.07
N PRO A 102 2.56 -16.55 -11.02
CA PRO A 102 3.39 -16.57 -12.24
C PRO A 102 3.25 -15.33 -13.11
N MET A 103 2.04 -14.76 -13.19
CA MET A 103 1.78 -13.53 -13.96
C MET A 103 2.53 -12.34 -13.38
N LEU A 104 2.47 -12.17 -12.06
CA LEU A 104 3.19 -11.10 -11.35
C LEU A 104 4.70 -11.26 -11.46
N SER A 105 5.20 -12.48 -11.29
CA SER A 105 6.60 -12.85 -11.50
C SER A 105 7.06 -12.45 -12.90
N TYR A 106 6.33 -12.88 -13.93
CA TYR A 106 6.62 -12.56 -15.33
C TYR A 106 6.59 -11.05 -15.59
N ALA A 107 5.62 -10.35 -15.02
CA ALA A 107 5.50 -8.90 -15.13
C ALA A 107 6.73 -8.20 -14.56
N LEU A 108 7.14 -8.52 -13.32
CA LEU A 108 8.34 -7.93 -12.72
C LEU A 108 9.63 -8.29 -13.47
N GLN A 109 9.74 -9.51 -14.00
CA GLN A 109 10.91 -9.93 -14.80
C GLN A 109 11.09 -9.08 -16.05
N ASN A 110 9.98 -8.85 -16.79
CA ASN A 110 10.00 -8.29 -18.13
C ASN A 110 9.67 -6.81 -18.20
N THR A 111 9.24 -6.21 -17.09
CA THR A 111 9.07 -4.76 -17.01
C THR A 111 10.42 -4.11 -16.70
N THR A 112 10.70 -3.00 -17.38
CA THR A 112 11.85 -2.12 -17.14
C THR A 112 11.37 -0.77 -16.67
N GLY A 113 12.19 -0.10 -15.89
CA GLY A 113 11.88 1.22 -15.37
C GLY A 113 12.49 1.40 -13.98
N LYS A 114 12.72 2.64 -13.63
CA LYS A 114 13.46 3.03 -12.42
C LYS A 114 12.95 2.32 -11.14
N ASP A 115 11.64 2.17 -11.01
CA ASP A 115 11.04 1.59 -9.81
C ASP A 115 11.23 0.07 -9.77
N ILE A 116 11.09 -0.58 -10.93
CA ILE A 116 11.30 -2.04 -11.05
C ILE A 116 12.79 -2.38 -10.93
N ASP A 117 13.65 -1.59 -11.55
CA ASP A 117 15.10 -1.76 -11.44
C ASP A 117 15.53 -1.58 -9.97
N MET A 118 14.96 -0.61 -9.26
CA MET A 118 15.21 -0.43 -7.83
C MET A 118 14.76 -1.64 -6.99
N PHE A 119 13.67 -2.31 -7.34
CA PHE A 119 13.27 -3.56 -6.68
C PHE A 119 14.26 -4.69 -6.95
N LYS A 120 14.69 -4.86 -8.20
CA LYS A 120 15.67 -5.89 -8.59
C LYS A 120 17.03 -5.67 -7.90
N ASP A 121 17.55 -4.45 -7.96
CA ASP A 121 18.86 -4.09 -7.39
C ASP A 121 18.92 -4.26 -5.88
N ASN A 122 17.80 -4.05 -5.20
CA ASN A 122 17.73 -4.16 -3.75
C ASN A 122 17.14 -5.48 -3.27
N LYS A 123 16.84 -6.41 -4.17
CA LYS A 123 16.27 -7.72 -3.86
C LYS A 123 15.06 -7.61 -2.93
N VAL A 124 14.08 -6.81 -3.37
CA VAL A 124 12.89 -6.50 -2.56
C VAL A 124 11.92 -7.68 -2.57
N ILE A 125 11.39 -8.02 -1.43
CA ILE A 125 10.25 -8.93 -1.30
C ILE A 125 9.00 -8.11 -1.57
N VAL A 126 8.20 -8.52 -2.55
CA VAL A 126 6.98 -7.78 -2.93
C VAL A 126 5.75 -8.57 -2.54
N TYR A 127 4.88 -7.92 -1.77
CA TYR A 127 3.58 -8.47 -1.38
C TYR A 127 2.47 -7.82 -2.20
N TYR A 128 1.54 -8.63 -2.65
CA TYR A 128 0.32 -8.23 -3.34
C TYR A 128 -0.87 -8.73 -2.54
N ALA A 129 -1.47 -7.85 -1.74
CA ALA A 129 -2.63 -8.17 -0.91
C ALA A 129 -3.92 -7.81 -1.67
N TYR A 130 -4.81 -8.77 -1.84
CA TYR A 130 -6.10 -8.63 -2.50
C TYR A 130 -7.22 -8.70 -1.48
N HIS A 131 -8.07 -7.70 -1.46
CA HIS A 131 -9.19 -7.61 -0.54
C HIS A 131 -10.51 -7.69 -1.29
N THR A 132 -11.52 -8.22 -0.65
CA THR A 132 -12.91 -8.17 -1.10
C THR A 132 -13.47 -6.76 -0.88
N MET A 133 -14.63 -6.45 -1.49
CA MET A 133 -15.28 -5.14 -1.37
C MET A 133 -15.63 -4.74 0.08
N ASP A 134 -15.80 -5.72 0.96
CA ASP A 134 -16.02 -5.51 2.40
C ASP A 134 -14.73 -5.35 3.21
N GLY A 135 -13.57 -5.26 2.51
CA GLY A 135 -12.27 -4.99 3.11
C GLY A 135 -11.56 -6.21 3.71
N LYS A 136 -12.15 -7.41 3.61
CA LYS A 136 -11.50 -8.63 4.10
C LYS A 136 -10.39 -9.07 3.16
N LEU A 137 -9.27 -9.53 3.73
CA LEU A 137 -8.19 -10.14 2.95
C LEU A 137 -8.71 -11.41 2.26
N PHE A 138 -8.66 -11.41 0.94
CA PHE A 138 -8.98 -12.58 0.12
C PHE A 138 -7.75 -13.43 -0.11
N ALA A 139 -6.67 -12.83 -0.59
CA ALA A 139 -5.41 -13.51 -0.87
C ALA A 139 -4.23 -12.56 -0.69
N GLU A 140 -3.08 -13.12 -0.29
CA GLU A 140 -1.81 -12.40 -0.34
C GLU A 140 -0.81 -13.24 -1.15
N VAL A 141 -0.25 -12.63 -2.19
CA VAL A 141 0.78 -13.23 -3.04
C VAL A 141 2.12 -12.59 -2.71
N LYS A 142 3.06 -13.42 -2.28
CA LYS A 142 4.43 -13.01 -1.98
C LYS A 142 5.35 -13.39 -3.11
N LEU A 143 6.09 -12.42 -3.65
CA LEU A 143 7.19 -12.63 -4.59
C LEU A 143 8.52 -12.43 -3.88
N MET A 144 9.35 -13.45 -3.92
CA MET A 144 10.73 -13.38 -3.47
C MET A 144 11.62 -12.89 -4.62
N PRO A 145 12.81 -12.35 -4.34
CA PRO A 145 13.73 -11.90 -5.40
C PRO A 145 14.01 -12.94 -6.47
N GLU A 146 14.15 -14.21 -6.09
CA GLU A 146 14.36 -15.35 -7.01
C GLU A 146 13.18 -15.62 -7.92
N ASP A 147 11.98 -15.17 -7.58
CA ASP A 147 10.79 -15.32 -8.44
C ASP A 147 10.87 -14.38 -9.66
N TYR A 148 11.63 -13.26 -9.61
CA TYR A 148 11.60 -12.23 -10.65
C TYR A 148 12.97 -11.66 -11.07
N ILE A 149 14.06 -12.04 -10.42
CA ILE A 149 15.44 -11.75 -10.85
C ILE A 149 15.97 -12.99 -11.57
N LYS A 150 16.44 -12.80 -12.82
CA LYS A 150 17.12 -13.84 -13.61
C LYS A 150 18.62 -13.73 -13.46
#